data_469e34abe0f4b216d7a6518b37443b69
#
_entry.id   469e34abe0f4b216d7a6518b37443b69
#
_cell.length_a   1.000
_cell.length_b   1.000
_cell.length_c   1.000
_cell.angle_alpha   90.00
_cell.angle_beta   90.00
_cell.angle_gamma   90.00
#
_symmetry.space_group_name_H-M   'P 1'
#
loop_
_entity.id
_entity.type
_entity.pdbx_description
1 polymer ?
#
loop_
_entity_poly.entity_id
_entity_poly.type
_entity_poly.pdbx_seq_one_letter_code
_entity_poly.pdbx_strand_id
1 'polypeptide(L)'
;LFLPMKKNNYSAVVDYGSSELRLGVFDNKLSKLFFKSKSISQKNNYEEYSKSINFLVREAENQVSTHLENITVLYDTSEIYTIDLSIKKKLDQKINFNEVCSSIILEANQLIKNCYISKKIIHVIIKKYIINSEEFLNIPDTIPEFNSVILELKFICLPYVQYNKVFEVFKKNNLNILNFFSSSLVKSFQYID
;
A
#
# COMPACT_ATOMS: atom_id res chain seq x y z
N LEU A 1 3.50 -23.63 19.89
CA LEU A 1 2.89 -24.32 18.74
C LEU A 1 2.36 -23.23 17.78
N PHE A 2 3.11 -22.93 16.71
CA PHE A 2 2.60 -22.10 15.62
C PHE A 2 1.66 -22.98 14.80
N LEU A 3 0.36 -22.71 14.87
CA LEU A 3 -0.59 -23.28 13.92
C LEU A 3 -0.21 -22.75 12.52
N PRO A 4 -0.10 -23.61 11.50
CA PRO A 4 0.13 -23.15 10.14
C PRO A 4 -1.02 -22.24 9.74
N MET A 5 -0.72 -20.99 9.35
CA MET A 5 -1.72 -20.10 8.76
C MET A 5 -2.37 -20.85 7.59
N LYS A 6 -3.69 -21.04 7.65
CA LYS A 6 -4.45 -21.55 6.51
C LYS A 6 -4.15 -20.65 5.31
N LYS A 7 -3.49 -21.21 4.30
CA LYS A 7 -3.22 -20.53 3.06
C LYS A 7 -4.59 -20.26 2.41
N ASN A 8 -5.07 -19.03 2.47
CA ASN A 8 -6.33 -18.68 1.83
C ASN A 8 -6.19 -18.98 0.33
N ASN A 9 -7.11 -19.74 -0.20
CA ASN A 9 -7.13 -20.09 -1.64
C ASN A 9 -7.71 -18.97 -2.50
N TYR A 10 -7.81 -17.75 -1.96
CA TYR A 10 -8.35 -16.58 -2.64
C TYR A 10 -7.63 -15.29 -2.24
N SER A 11 -7.75 -14.29 -3.09
CA SER A 11 -7.40 -12.88 -2.81
C SER A 11 -8.65 -12.02 -2.92
N ALA A 12 -8.98 -11.30 -1.85
CA ALA A 12 -10.09 -10.35 -1.83
C ALA A 12 -9.56 -8.92 -1.87
N VAL A 13 -10.08 -8.11 -2.80
CA VAL A 13 -9.67 -6.73 -3.02
C VAL A 13 -10.89 -5.82 -2.95
N VAL A 14 -10.82 -4.80 -2.12
CA VAL A 14 -11.84 -3.75 -2.03
C VAL A 14 -11.27 -2.45 -2.61
N ASP A 15 -11.87 -1.94 -3.68
CA ASP A 15 -11.65 -0.58 -4.15
C ASP A 15 -12.62 0.35 -3.39
N TYR A 16 -12.04 1.11 -2.45
CA TYR A 16 -12.77 2.00 -1.56
C TYR A 16 -12.83 3.41 -2.18
N GLY A 17 -13.73 3.58 -3.13
CA GLY A 17 -13.95 4.85 -3.81
C GLY A 17 -14.89 5.79 -3.08
N SER A 18 -14.89 7.06 -3.45
CA SER A 18 -15.73 8.12 -2.84
C SER A 18 -17.20 8.05 -3.24
N SER A 19 -17.53 7.46 -4.38
CA SER A 19 -18.88 7.34 -4.93
C SER A 19 -19.34 5.90 -5.12
N GLU A 20 -18.40 4.95 -5.06
CA GLU A 20 -18.67 3.54 -5.28
C GLU A 20 -17.67 2.68 -4.53
N LEU A 21 -18.15 1.61 -3.92
CA LEU A 21 -17.36 0.51 -3.39
C LEU A 21 -17.38 -0.65 -4.36
N ARG A 22 -16.25 -1.29 -4.61
CA ARG A 22 -16.13 -2.50 -5.43
C ARG A 22 -15.43 -3.57 -4.64
N LEU A 23 -15.98 -4.79 -4.66
CA LEU A 23 -15.33 -5.96 -4.09
C LEU A 23 -15.09 -6.98 -5.19
N GLY A 24 -13.83 -7.37 -5.35
CA GLY A 24 -13.40 -8.47 -6.21
C GLY A 24 -12.80 -9.60 -5.39
N VAL A 25 -13.15 -10.85 -5.71
CA VAL A 25 -12.51 -12.05 -5.14
C VAL A 25 -11.95 -12.87 -6.31
N PHE A 26 -10.70 -13.28 -6.15
CA PHE A 26 -9.92 -13.97 -7.18
C PHE A 26 -9.31 -15.24 -6.59
N ASP A 27 -9.18 -16.29 -7.38
CA ASP A 27 -8.44 -17.49 -6.99
C ASP A 27 -6.90 -17.28 -7.07
N ASN A 28 -6.14 -18.29 -6.73
CA ASN A 28 -4.67 -18.26 -6.79
C ASN A 28 -4.10 -18.14 -8.22
N LYS A 29 -4.93 -18.34 -9.25
CA LYS A 29 -4.59 -18.14 -10.67
C LYS A 29 -5.06 -16.79 -11.19
N LEU A 30 -5.53 -15.91 -10.30
CA LEU A 30 -6.12 -14.61 -10.59
C LEU A 30 -7.41 -14.68 -11.43
N SER A 31 -8.08 -15.84 -11.47
CA SER A 31 -9.39 -15.95 -12.10
C SER A 31 -10.44 -15.32 -11.20
N LYS A 32 -11.33 -14.54 -11.79
CA LYS A 32 -12.38 -13.84 -11.07
C LYS A 32 -13.45 -14.81 -10.57
N LEU A 33 -13.60 -14.93 -9.24
CA LEU A 33 -14.63 -15.73 -8.58
C LEU A 33 -15.88 -14.89 -8.26
N PHE A 34 -15.68 -13.63 -7.89
CA PHE A 34 -16.74 -12.69 -7.58
C PHE A 34 -16.33 -11.27 -7.95
N PHE A 35 -17.30 -10.47 -8.39
CA PHE A 35 -17.12 -9.03 -8.53
C PHE A 35 -18.47 -8.34 -8.44
N LYS A 36 -18.58 -7.38 -7.53
CA LYS A 36 -19.78 -6.54 -7.38
C LYS A 36 -19.40 -5.16 -6.92
N SER A 37 -20.20 -4.20 -7.31
CA SER A 37 -20.07 -2.81 -6.85
C SER A 37 -21.34 -2.36 -6.14
N LYS A 38 -21.19 -1.30 -5.33
CA LYS A 38 -22.28 -0.62 -4.66
C LYS A 38 -22.01 0.87 -4.59
N SER A 39 -22.98 1.66 -5.06
CA SER A 39 -22.90 3.13 -5.01
C SER A 39 -22.96 3.62 -3.57
N ILE A 40 -22.23 4.69 -3.30
CA ILE A 40 -22.20 5.44 -2.05
C ILE A 40 -22.85 6.80 -2.30
N SER A 41 -23.90 7.11 -1.55
CA SER A 41 -24.67 8.34 -1.74
C SER A 41 -24.04 9.55 -1.06
N GLN A 42 -23.36 9.33 0.08
CA GLN A 42 -22.76 10.40 0.86
C GLN A 42 -21.28 10.13 1.13
N LYS A 43 -20.44 10.97 0.56
CA LYS A 43 -18.99 10.99 0.86
C LYS A 43 -18.79 11.21 2.36
N ASN A 44 -17.89 10.42 2.97
CA ASN A 44 -17.57 10.45 4.41
C ASN A 44 -18.67 9.95 5.36
N ASN A 45 -19.73 9.34 4.87
CA ASN A 45 -20.68 8.62 5.71
C ASN A 45 -20.17 7.19 6.00
N TYR A 46 -19.32 7.06 7.00
CA TYR A 46 -18.65 5.78 7.36
C TYR A 46 -19.63 4.68 7.77
N GLU A 47 -20.84 5.03 8.22
CA GLU A 47 -21.89 4.06 8.49
C GLU A 47 -22.44 3.44 7.20
N GLU A 48 -22.67 4.26 6.18
CA GLU A 48 -23.08 3.79 4.84
C GLU A 48 -22.01 2.89 4.22
N TYR A 49 -20.73 3.27 4.33
CA TYR A 49 -19.61 2.43 3.90
C TYR A 49 -19.60 1.09 4.62
N SER A 50 -19.77 1.08 5.95
CA SER A 50 -19.79 -0.15 6.74
C SER A 50 -20.94 -1.08 6.33
N LYS A 51 -22.16 -0.55 6.17
CA LYS A 51 -23.31 -1.31 5.68
C LYS A 51 -23.08 -1.86 4.27
N SER A 52 -22.47 -1.08 3.40
CA SER A 52 -22.19 -1.46 2.01
C SER A 52 -21.12 -2.54 1.91
N ILE A 53 -20.06 -2.45 2.72
CA ILE A 53 -19.04 -3.50 2.82
C ILE A 53 -19.66 -4.79 3.35
N ASN A 54 -20.45 -4.73 4.42
CA ASN A 54 -21.13 -5.91 4.95
C ASN A 54 -21.99 -6.61 3.89
N PHE A 55 -22.74 -5.82 3.12
CA PHE A 55 -23.54 -6.35 2.03
C PHE A 55 -22.67 -7.04 0.96
N LEU A 56 -21.62 -6.38 0.47
CA LEU A 56 -20.74 -6.92 -0.58
C LEU A 56 -20.02 -8.18 -0.10
N VAL A 57 -19.55 -8.20 1.16
CA VAL A 57 -18.86 -9.36 1.74
C VAL A 57 -19.79 -10.55 1.83
N ARG A 58 -21.02 -10.39 2.35
CA ARG A 58 -22.00 -11.48 2.42
C ARG A 58 -22.34 -12.06 1.05
N GLU A 59 -22.51 -11.20 0.04
CA GLU A 59 -22.75 -11.64 -1.33
C GLU A 59 -21.56 -12.45 -1.89
N ALA A 60 -20.35 -11.98 -1.62
CA ALA A 60 -19.14 -12.68 -2.04
C ALA A 60 -19.01 -14.04 -1.32
N GLU A 61 -19.17 -14.09 0.00
CA GLU A 61 -19.09 -15.31 0.80
C GLU A 61 -20.12 -16.35 0.37
N ASN A 62 -21.35 -15.91 0.07
CA ASN A 62 -22.40 -16.79 -0.45
C ASN A 62 -22.02 -17.39 -1.83
N GLN A 63 -21.40 -16.59 -2.70
CA GLN A 63 -21.01 -17.07 -4.04
C GLN A 63 -19.78 -17.95 -4.01
N VAL A 64 -18.74 -17.60 -3.21
CA VAL A 64 -17.49 -18.37 -3.16
C VAL A 64 -17.52 -19.48 -2.11
N SER A 65 -18.61 -19.59 -1.31
CA SER A 65 -18.78 -20.56 -0.24
C SER A 65 -17.61 -20.57 0.77
N THR A 66 -17.01 -19.41 1.02
CA THR A 66 -15.85 -19.26 1.90
C THR A 66 -15.92 -17.93 2.64
N HIS A 67 -15.62 -17.95 3.94
CA HIS A 67 -15.57 -16.75 4.75
C HIS A 67 -14.36 -15.87 4.38
N LEU A 68 -14.60 -14.56 4.21
CA LEU A 68 -13.58 -13.57 3.91
C LEU A 68 -13.06 -12.96 5.20
N GLU A 69 -11.83 -13.28 5.58
CA GLU A 69 -11.18 -12.72 6.77
C GLU A 69 -10.19 -11.60 6.44
N ASN A 70 -9.52 -11.75 5.30
CA ASN A 70 -8.39 -10.93 4.92
C ASN A 70 -8.64 -10.25 3.57
N ILE A 71 -8.34 -8.95 3.52
CA ILE A 71 -8.56 -8.13 2.32
C ILE A 71 -7.37 -7.23 2.01
N THR A 72 -7.25 -6.88 0.75
CA THR A 72 -6.44 -5.77 0.25
C THR A 72 -7.35 -4.58 -0.04
N VAL A 73 -7.00 -3.40 0.45
CA VAL A 73 -7.76 -2.17 0.23
C VAL A 73 -7.02 -1.28 -0.76
N LEU A 74 -7.71 -0.89 -1.82
CA LEU A 74 -7.32 0.18 -2.72
C LEU A 74 -8.08 1.43 -2.29
N TYR A 75 -7.38 2.51 -2.01
CA TYR A 75 -7.97 3.75 -1.51
C TYR A 75 -7.45 4.96 -2.25
N ASP A 76 -8.35 5.85 -2.60
CA ASP A 76 -7.98 7.14 -3.19
C ASP A 76 -8.82 8.27 -2.60
N THR A 77 -8.17 9.40 -2.37
CA THR A 77 -8.79 10.62 -1.83
C THR A 77 -7.92 11.82 -2.19
N SER A 78 -8.56 12.98 -2.27
CA SER A 78 -7.85 14.26 -2.42
C SER A 78 -6.94 14.63 -1.24
N GLU A 79 -7.03 13.90 -0.12
CA GLU A 79 -6.20 14.11 1.06
C GLU A 79 -4.87 13.33 1.02
N ILE A 80 -4.69 12.43 0.04
CA ILE A 80 -3.39 11.81 -0.22
C ILE A 80 -2.45 12.88 -0.77
N TYR A 81 -1.26 12.93 -0.20
CA TYR A 81 -0.21 13.84 -0.67
C TYR A 81 1.15 13.13 -0.68
N THR A 82 2.09 13.71 -1.38
CA THR A 82 3.43 13.17 -1.53
C THR A 82 4.47 14.07 -0.88
N ILE A 83 5.52 13.44 -0.35
CA ILE A 83 6.71 14.12 0.16
C ILE A 83 7.90 13.54 -0.60
N ASP A 84 8.66 14.39 -1.27
CA ASP A 84 9.92 14.00 -1.90
C ASP A 84 11.07 14.28 -0.92
N LEU A 85 11.99 13.33 -0.79
CA LEU A 85 13.13 13.41 0.12
C LEU A 85 14.35 12.77 -0.53
N SER A 86 15.49 13.46 -0.49
CA SER A 86 16.78 12.92 -0.91
C SER A 86 17.69 12.75 0.30
N ILE A 87 18.23 11.56 0.50
CA ILE A 87 19.21 11.28 1.57
C ILE A 87 20.50 10.78 0.94
N LYS A 88 21.61 11.41 1.32
CA LYS A 88 22.97 11.02 0.94
C LYS A 88 23.67 10.32 2.09
N LYS A 89 24.25 9.15 1.80
CA LYS A 89 25.16 8.45 2.71
C LYS A 89 26.54 8.36 2.12
N LYS A 90 27.54 8.84 2.85
CA LYS A 90 28.97 8.61 2.57
C LYS A 90 29.42 7.38 3.35
N LEU A 91 30.33 6.63 2.80
CA LEU A 91 30.81 5.36 3.33
C LEU A 91 32.32 5.42 3.52
N ASP A 92 32.74 5.09 4.73
CA ASP A 92 34.16 5.00 5.09
C ASP A 92 34.68 3.56 5.01
N GLN A 93 33.78 2.59 4.78
CA GLN A 93 34.07 1.15 4.73
C GLN A 93 33.26 0.48 3.61
N LYS A 94 33.75 -0.66 3.11
CA LYS A 94 32.99 -1.48 2.15
C LYS A 94 31.77 -2.10 2.83
N ILE A 95 30.59 -1.64 2.48
CA ILE A 95 29.29 -2.14 2.95
C ILE A 95 28.49 -2.61 1.74
N ASN A 96 27.63 -3.59 1.94
CA ASN A 96 26.72 -4.09 0.90
C ASN A 96 25.74 -2.98 0.45
N PHE A 97 25.56 -2.83 -0.86
CA PHE A 97 24.70 -1.79 -1.44
C PHE A 97 23.26 -1.86 -0.90
N ASN A 98 22.70 -3.07 -0.81
CA ASN A 98 21.32 -3.25 -0.31
C ASN A 98 21.19 -2.85 1.18
N GLU A 99 22.23 -3.07 1.99
CA GLU A 99 22.26 -2.65 3.40
C GLU A 99 22.30 -1.12 3.51
N VAL A 100 23.08 -0.45 2.62
CA VAL A 100 23.11 1.01 2.56
C VAL A 100 21.73 1.56 2.18
N CYS A 101 21.11 1.03 1.11
CA CYS A 101 19.78 1.44 0.68
C CYS A 101 18.73 1.23 1.78
N SER A 102 18.74 0.07 2.42
CA SER A 102 17.82 -0.23 3.53
C SER A 102 17.99 0.73 4.71
N SER A 103 19.25 1.06 5.04
CA SER A 103 19.58 2.04 6.08
C SER A 103 19.06 3.44 5.75
N ILE A 104 19.23 3.88 4.50
CA ILE A 104 18.71 5.19 4.03
C ILE A 104 17.18 5.21 4.10
N ILE A 105 16.50 4.15 3.65
CA ILE A 105 15.05 4.06 3.71
C ILE A 105 14.54 4.10 5.15
N LEU A 106 15.22 3.41 6.07
CA LEU A 106 14.87 3.41 7.49
C LEU A 106 15.00 4.81 8.08
N GLU A 107 16.12 5.50 7.82
CA GLU A 107 16.37 6.87 8.25
C GLU A 107 15.32 7.83 7.69
N ALA A 108 15.02 7.75 6.40
CA ALA A 108 13.98 8.53 5.74
C ALA A 108 12.60 8.33 6.38
N ASN A 109 12.23 7.07 6.67
CA ASN A 109 10.98 6.74 7.34
C ASN A 109 10.91 7.38 8.75
N GLN A 110 12.00 7.36 9.51
CA GLN A 110 12.06 7.99 10.83
C GLN A 110 11.92 9.51 10.74
N LEU A 111 12.62 10.15 9.80
CA LEU A 111 12.52 11.59 9.56
C LEU A 111 11.08 12.01 9.23
N ILE A 112 10.43 11.30 8.28
CA ILE A 112 9.05 11.60 7.91
C ILE A 112 8.09 11.40 9.08
N LYS A 113 8.23 10.32 9.85
CA LYS A 113 7.39 10.08 11.05
C LYS A 113 7.56 11.18 12.11
N ASN A 114 8.77 11.65 12.31
CA ASN A 114 9.04 12.69 13.32
C ASN A 114 8.54 14.07 12.88
N CYS A 115 8.71 14.41 11.60
CA CYS A 115 8.27 15.71 11.06
C CYS A 115 6.75 15.78 10.81
N TYR A 116 6.10 14.63 10.54
CA TYR A 116 4.71 14.57 10.14
C TYR A 116 3.90 13.59 11.02
N ILE A 117 3.85 13.85 12.32
CA ILE A 117 3.25 12.95 13.34
C ILE A 117 1.78 12.58 13.04
N SER A 118 1.01 13.51 12.46
CA SER A 118 -0.41 13.28 12.13
C SER A 118 -0.63 12.49 10.83
N LYS A 119 0.44 11.93 10.25
CA LYS A 119 0.41 11.31 8.91
C LYS A 119 0.80 9.84 8.96
N LYS A 120 0.12 9.04 8.16
CA LYS A 120 0.43 7.63 7.91
C LYS A 120 1.14 7.52 6.57
N ILE A 121 2.36 7.00 6.56
CA ILE A 121 3.05 6.60 5.33
C ILE A 121 2.33 5.36 4.79
N ILE A 122 1.86 5.44 3.55
CA ILE A 122 1.23 4.31 2.84
C ILE A 122 2.28 3.60 1.98
N HIS A 123 3.07 4.37 1.21
CA HIS A 123 4.12 3.84 0.34
C HIS A 123 5.39 4.66 0.42
N VAL A 124 6.50 3.98 0.17
CA VAL A 124 7.81 4.58 -0.09
C VAL A 124 8.28 4.08 -1.45
N ILE A 125 8.55 5.00 -2.36
CA ILE A 125 8.98 4.71 -3.73
C ILE A 125 10.37 5.30 -3.91
N ILE A 126 11.30 4.48 -4.40
CA ILE A 126 12.61 4.98 -4.84
C ILE A 126 12.44 5.51 -6.26
N LYS A 127 12.63 6.80 -6.43
CA LYS A 127 12.56 7.48 -7.74
C LYS A 127 13.85 7.31 -8.52
N LYS A 128 14.98 7.35 -7.79
CA LYS A 128 16.30 7.35 -8.39
C LYS A 128 17.35 6.89 -7.38
N TYR A 129 18.32 6.17 -7.87
CA TYR A 129 19.59 5.88 -7.20
C TYR A 129 20.67 6.77 -7.79
N ILE A 130 21.52 7.40 -6.96
CA ILE A 130 22.69 8.15 -7.40
C ILE A 130 23.89 7.54 -6.70
N ILE A 131 24.76 6.88 -7.46
CA ILE A 131 25.95 6.18 -6.98
C ILE A 131 27.18 6.93 -7.48
N ASN A 132 28.02 7.46 -6.57
CA ASN A 132 29.18 8.28 -6.93
C ASN A 132 28.88 9.42 -7.92
N SER A 133 27.68 10.01 -7.86
CA SER A 133 27.20 11.05 -8.78
C SER A 133 26.67 10.57 -10.13
N GLU A 134 26.63 9.26 -10.39
CA GLU A 134 25.98 8.66 -11.55
C GLU A 134 24.54 8.29 -11.20
N GLU A 135 23.59 8.60 -12.10
CA GLU A 135 22.16 8.44 -11.87
C GLU A 135 21.60 7.15 -12.49
N PHE A 136 20.77 6.42 -11.73
CA PHE A 136 20.11 5.20 -12.17
C PHE A 136 18.64 5.23 -11.77
N LEU A 137 17.71 4.91 -12.68
CA LEU A 137 16.28 4.76 -12.39
C LEU A 137 15.97 3.41 -11.73
N ASN A 138 16.74 2.39 -12.10
CA ASN A 138 16.66 1.04 -11.52
C ASN A 138 18.02 0.68 -10.92
N ILE A 139 18.04 -0.32 -10.05
CA ILE A 139 19.31 -0.86 -9.55
C ILE A 139 20.09 -1.41 -10.75
N PRO A 140 21.33 -0.98 -10.99
CA PRO A 140 22.12 -1.51 -12.09
C PRO A 140 22.46 -2.99 -11.83
N ASP A 141 22.53 -3.78 -12.91
CA ASP A 141 22.84 -5.22 -12.83
C ASP A 141 24.19 -5.48 -12.15
N THR A 142 25.16 -4.59 -12.40
CA THR A 142 26.46 -4.61 -11.74
C THR A 142 26.64 -3.33 -10.94
N ILE A 143 26.72 -3.46 -9.63
CA ILE A 143 26.98 -2.32 -8.74
C ILE A 143 28.44 -1.92 -8.84
N PRO A 144 28.78 -0.69 -9.27
CA PRO A 144 30.17 -0.22 -9.28
C PRO A 144 30.72 -0.12 -7.85
N GLU A 145 32.05 -0.06 -7.71
CA GLU A 145 32.65 0.30 -6.41
C GLU A 145 32.20 1.72 -6.04
N PHE A 146 31.71 1.89 -4.82
CA PHE A 146 31.07 3.15 -4.41
C PHE A 146 31.52 3.61 -3.02
N ASN A 147 31.59 4.93 -2.87
CA ASN A 147 31.87 5.61 -1.60
C ASN A 147 30.70 6.52 -1.18
N SER A 148 29.72 6.73 -2.03
CA SER A 148 28.53 7.47 -1.69
C SER A 148 27.29 6.98 -2.46
N VAL A 149 26.17 6.96 -1.76
CA VAL A 149 24.84 6.63 -2.33
C VAL A 149 23.86 7.73 -1.92
N ILE A 150 23.07 8.20 -2.90
CA ILE A 150 21.89 9.04 -2.62
C ILE A 150 20.67 8.26 -3.10
N LEU A 151 19.64 8.23 -2.29
CA LEU A 151 18.31 7.81 -2.73
C LEU A 151 17.38 9.01 -2.80
N GLU A 152 16.76 9.20 -3.96
CA GLU A 152 15.62 10.08 -4.11
C GLU A 152 14.36 9.30 -3.86
N LEU A 153 13.66 9.63 -2.79
CA LEU A 153 12.49 8.91 -2.28
C LEU A 153 11.22 9.74 -2.45
N LYS A 154 10.14 9.09 -2.80
CA LYS A 154 8.80 9.65 -2.73
C LYS A 154 7.98 8.89 -1.70
N PHE A 155 7.47 9.61 -0.71
CA PHE A 155 6.54 9.09 0.28
C PHE A 155 5.11 9.43 -0.14
N ILE A 156 4.23 8.45 -0.15
CA ILE A 156 2.80 8.66 -0.30
C ILE A 156 2.19 8.57 1.10
N CYS A 157 1.54 9.64 1.51
CA CYS A 157 1.04 9.82 2.87
C CYS A 157 -0.46 10.12 2.88
N LEU A 158 -1.11 9.71 3.97
CA LEU A 158 -2.52 9.97 4.25
C LEU A 158 -2.66 10.53 5.67
N PRO A 159 -3.58 11.47 5.96
CA PRO A 159 -3.90 11.86 7.32
C PRO A 159 -4.24 10.65 8.19
N TYR A 160 -3.63 10.55 9.38
CA TYR A 160 -3.81 9.40 10.27
C TYR A 160 -5.27 9.20 10.69
N VAL A 161 -5.99 10.31 10.89
CA VAL A 161 -7.43 10.29 11.20
C VAL A 161 -8.21 9.61 10.09
N GLN A 162 -7.91 9.92 8.82
CA GLN A 162 -8.59 9.34 7.67
C GLN A 162 -8.27 7.85 7.51
N TYR A 163 -6.99 7.49 7.65
CA TYR A 163 -6.56 6.10 7.66
C TYR A 163 -7.33 5.28 8.71
N ASN A 164 -7.38 5.77 9.95
CA ASN A 164 -8.07 5.08 11.06
C ASN A 164 -9.57 4.94 10.81
N LYS A 165 -10.23 5.97 10.27
CA LYS A 165 -11.66 5.87 9.94
C LYS A 165 -11.95 4.77 8.93
N VAL A 166 -11.14 4.66 7.86
CA VAL A 166 -11.25 3.56 6.89
C VAL A 166 -10.98 2.22 7.57
N PHE A 167 -9.90 2.13 8.37
CA PHE A 167 -9.55 0.91 9.08
C PHE A 167 -10.68 0.41 10.01
N GLU A 168 -11.32 1.31 10.76
CA GLU A 168 -12.44 0.97 11.64
C GLU A 168 -13.67 0.46 10.89
N VAL A 169 -13.92 0.93 9.66
CA VAL A 169 -15.01 0.42 8.81
C VAL A 169 -14.83 -1.07 8.53
N PHE A 170 -13.61 -1.49 8.19
CA PHE A 170 -13.32 -2.91 7.92
C PHE A 170 -13.30 -3.74 9.20
N LYS A 171 -12.71 -3.23 10.27
CA LYS A 171 -12.68 -3.89 11.59
C LYS A 171 -14.08 -4.17 12.13
N LYS A 172 -15.03 -3.24 11.98
CA LYS A 172 -16.46 -3.44 12.36
C LYS A 172 -17.13 -4.57 11.58
N ASN A 173 -16.59 -4.92 10.41
CA ASN A 173 -17.08 -6.02 9.58
C ASN A 173 -16.24 -7.31 9.73
N ASN A 174 -15.41 -7.42 10.79
CA ASN A 174 -14.51 -8.54 11.06
C ASN A 174 -13.52 -8.84 9.92
N LEU A 175 -13.09 -7.81 9.19
CA LEU A 175 -12.15 -7.92 8.09
C LEU A 175 -10.79 -7.38 8.51
N ASN A 176 -9.73 -8.14 8.25
CA ASN A 176 -8.35 -7.75 8.46
C ASN A 176 -7.78 -7.15 7.18
N ILE A 177 -7.28 -5.93 7.25
CA ILE A 177 -6.56 -5.32 6.12
C ILE A 177 -5.13 -5.86 6.10
N LEU A 178 -4.81 -6.71 5.12
CA LEU A 178 -3.45 -7.20 4.88
C LEU A 178 -2.59 -6.13 4.19
N ASN A 179 -3.17 -5.49 3.17
CA ASN A 179 -2.48 -4.47 2.39
C ASN A 179 -3.40 -3.27 2.19
N PHE A 180 -2.78 -2.08 2.22
CA PHE A 180 -3.46 -0.82 1.97
C PHE A 180 -2.68 -0.06 0.90
N PHE A 181 -3.28 0.14 -0.27
CA PHE A 181 -2.65 0.77 -1.42
C PHE A 181 -3.38 2.04 -1.85
N SER A 182 -2.63 3.02 -2.33
CA SER A 182 -3.21 4.12 -3.12
C SER A 182 -3.69 3.59 -4.47
N SER A 183 -4.95 3.80 -4.82
CA SER A 183 -5.50 3.37 -6.11
C SER A 183 -4.79 4.03 -7.29
N SER A 184 -4.36 5.29 -7.15
CA SER A 184 -3.61 6.02 -8.18
C SER A 184 -2.23 5.39 -8.42
N LEU A 185 -1.54 4.94 -7.37
CA LEU A 185 -0.28 4.22 -7.51
C LEU A 185 -0.48 2.89 -8.23
N VAL A 186 -1.48 2.09 -7.83
CA VAL A 186 -1.75 0.80 -8.47
C VAL A 186 -2.09 0.98 -9.95
N LYS A 187 -2.88 1.99 -10.30
CA LYS A 187 -3.18 2.33 -11.70
C LYS A 187 -1.94 2.71 -12.50
N SER A 188 -0.95 3.36 -11.86
CA SER A 188 0.28 3.76 -12.58
C SER A 188 1.11 2.57 -13.05
N PHE A 189 1.04 1.41 -12.36
CA PHE A 189 1.73 0.19 -12.80
C PHE A 189 1.19 -0.39 -14.11
N GLN A 190 -0.02 -0.02 -14.55
CA GLN A 190 -0.55 -0.43 -15.87
C GLN A 190 0.15 0.24 -17.06
N TYR A 191 0.95 1.28 -16.79
CA TYR A 191 1.67 2.05 -17.82
C TYR A 191 3.20 1.85 -17.76
N ILE A 192 3.66 0.90 -16.95
CA ILE A 192 5.07 0.51 -16.88
C ILE A 192 5.20 -0.78 -17.71
N ASP A 193 5.58 -0.60 -18.99
CA ASP A 193 5.99 -1.69 -19.88
C ASP A 193 7.46 -2.08 -19.62
#